data_6955a0809287b25f0955ca37a9a610c6
#
_entry.id   6955a0809287b25f0955ca37a9a610c6
#
_cell.length_a   1.000
_cell.length_b   1.000
_cell.length_c   1.000
_cell.angle_alpha   90.00
_cell.angle_beta   90.00
_cell.angle_gamma   90.00
#
_symmetry.space_group_name_H-M   'P 1'
#
loop_
_entity.id
_entity.type
_entity.pdbx_description
1 polymer ?
#
loop_
_entity_poly.entity_id
_entity_poly.type
_entity_poly.pdbx_seq_one_letter_code
_entity_poly.pdbx_strand_id
1 'polypeptide(L)' 'MRVRLAHPRELPRLVAELGLQPDLIVSQVGDGELEIDLLGSYGVEEMRNEVRRRLELSVGDGRFTID' A
#
# COMPACT_ATOMS: atom_id res chain seq x y z
N MET A 1 8.50 -0.91 -0.57
CA MET A 1 7.77 -2.02 0.10
C MET A 1 6.78 -2.59 -0.90
N ARG A 2 6.88 -3.87 -1.18
CA ARG A 2 6.02 -4.53 -2.16
C ARG A 2 4.73 -5.00 -1.51
N VAL A 3 3.60 -4.64 -2.13
CA VAL A 3 2.28 -5.05 -1.67
C VAL A 3 1.57 -5.79 -2.79
N ARG A 4 0.94 -6.91 -2.46
CA ARG A 4 0.15 -7.69 -3.42
C ARG A 4 -1.29 -7.73 -2.95
N LEU A 5 -2.21 -7.43 -3.87
CA LEU A 5 -3.65 -7.46 -3.57
C LEU A 5 -4.24 -8.81 -3.87
N ALA A 6 -5.15 -9.26 -3.01
CA ALA A 6 -5.91 -10.49 -3.23
C ALA A 6 -6.84 -10.36 -4.45
N HIS A 7 -7.34 -9.15 -4.69
CA HIS A 7 -8.23 -8.87 -5.83
C HIS A 7 -7.61 -7.77 -6.69
N PRO A 8 -6.91 -8.14 -7.78
CA PRO A 8 -6.21 -7.16 -8.62
C PRO A 8 -7.09 -6.04 -9.17
N ARG A 9 -8.39 -6.28 -9.34
CA ARG A 9 -9.32 -5.27 -9.86
C ARG A 9 -9.48 -4.06 -8.93
N GLU A 10 -9.11 -4.21 -7.65
CA GLU A 10 -9.17 -3.11 -6.69
C GLU A 10 -7.98 -2.16 -6.82
N LEU A 11 -6.98 -2.53 -7.61
CA LEU A 11 -5.73 -1.78 -7.73
C LEU A 11 -5.93 -0.33 -8.18
N PRO A 12 -6.70 -0.05 -9.24
CA PRO A 12 -6.85 1.35 -9.69
C PRO A 12 -7.47 2.25 -8.62
N ARG A 13 -8.46 1.75 -7.89
CA ARG A 13 -9.08 2.50 -6.81
C ARG A 13 -8.11 2.74 -5.67
N LEU A 14 -7.36 1.71 -5.30
CA LEU A 14 -6.39 1.81 -4.21
C LEU A 14 -5.27 2.79 -4.55
N VAL A 15 -4.75 2.73 -5.77
CA VAL A 15 -3.71 3.68 -6.22
C VAL A 15 -4.23 5.10 -6.15
N ALA A 16 -5.47 5.34 -6.58
CA ALA A 16 -6.08 6.66 -6.53
C ALA A 16 -6.24 7.16 -5.09
N GLU A 17 -6.72 6.30 -4.19
CA GLU A 17 -6.90 6.67 -2.78
C GLU A 17 -5.57 6.96 -2.08
N LEU A 18 -4.61 6.06 -2.21
CA LEU A 18 -3.30 6.21 -1.56
C LEU A 18 -2.52 7.37 -2.16
N GLY A 19 -2.69 7.61 -3.45
CA GLY A 19 -2.03 8.72 -4.14
C GLY A 19 -2.46 10.10 -3.67
N LEU A 20 -3.60 10.19 -2.97
CA LEU A 20 -4.05 11.46 -2.37
C LEU A 20 -3.28 11.79 -1.09
N GLN A 21 -2.55 10.85 -0.54
CA GLN A 21 -1.79 11.05 0.69
C GLN A 21 -0.39 11.55 0.34
N PRO A 22 -0.02 12.78 0.78
CA PRO A 22 1.21 13.41 0.31
C PRO A 22 2.50 12.73 0.83
N ASP A 23 2.40 11.91 1.87
CA ASP A 23 3.54 11.21 2.42
C ASP A 23 3.72 9.80 1.86
N LEU A 24 2.87 9.38 0.92
CA LEU A 24 3.00 8.09 0.27
C LEU A 24 3.41 8.26 -1.19
N ILE A 25 4.34 7.42 -1.63
CA ILE A 25 4.68 7.26 -3.03
C ILE A 25 4.23 5.87 -3.45
N VAL A 26 3.31 5.81 -4.41
CA VAL A 26 2.68 4.55 -4.81
C VAL A 26 2.89 4.35 -6.30
N SER A 27 3.38 3.17 -6.68
CA SER A 27 3.59 2.79 -8.07
C SER A 27 3.05 1.41 -8.32
N GLN A 28 2.39 1.21 -9.45
CA GLN A 28 2.00 -0.12 -9.88
C GLN A 28 3.20 -0.80 -10.52
N VAL A 29 3.54 -2.01 -10.06
CA VAL A 29 4.71 -2.74 -10.55
C VAL A 29 4.35 -4.07 -11.21
N GLY A 30 3.09 -4.48 -11.12
CA GLY A 30 2.61 -5.70 -11.74
C GLY A 30 1.11 -5.80 -11.60
N ASP A 31 0.53 -6.88 -12.12
CA ASP A 31 -0.90 -7.13 -11.99
C ASP A 31 -1.22 -7.41 -10.52
N GLY A 32 -1.98 -6.51 -9.90
CA GLY A 32 -2.31 -6.63 -8.49
C GLY A 32 -1.14 -6.32 -7.54
N GLU A 33 -0.03 -5.79 -8.04
CA GLU A 33 1.15 -5.51 -7.23
C GLU A 33 1.50 -4.03 -7.23
N LEU A 34 1.83 -3.53 -6.04
CA LEU A 34 2.21 -2.14 -5.82
C LEU A 34 3.56 -2.06 -5.15
N GLU A 35 4.28 -0.98 -5.41
CA GLU A 35 5.41 -0.56 -4.59
C GLU A 35 4.98 0.68 -3.83
N ILE A 36 5.10 0.66 -2.50
CA ILE A 36 4.71 1.76 -1.64
C ILE A 36 5.89 2.20 -0.78
N ASP A 37 6.17 3.50 -0.80
CA ASP A 37 7.16 4.11 0.08
C ASP A 37 6.49 5.17 0.93
N LEU A 38 6.85 5.20 2.20
CA LEU A 38 6.38 6.20 3.14
C LEU A 38 7.51 7.19 3.40
N LEU A 39 7.26 8.45 3.10
CA LEU A 39 8.24 9.51 3.31
C LEU A 39 8.32 9.89 4.78
N GLY A 40 9.54 10.11 5.28
CA GLY A 40 9.76 10.49 6.66
C GLY A 40 10.83 9.65 7.32
N SER A 41 11.08 9.93 8.61
CA SER A 41 12.10 9.23 9.38
C SER A 41 11.47 8.07 10.15
N TYR A 42 11.21 6.99 9.43
CA TYR A 42 10.62 5.78 10.01
C TYR A 42 11.64 4.64 10.02
N GLY A 43 11.62 3.84 11.08
CA GLY A 43 12.28 2.54 11.04
C GLY A 43 11.52 1.58 10.14
N VAL A 44 12.15 0.48 9.75
CA VAL A 44 11.53 -0.49 8.83
C VAL A 44 10.22 -1.05 9.38
N GLU A 45 10.22 -1.42 10.67
CA GLU A 45 9.02 -1.95 11.33
C GLU A 45 7.91 -0.91 11.40
N GLU A 46 8.27 0.34 11.74
CA GLU A 46 7.30 1.42 11.84
C GLU A 46 6.65 1.71 10.48
N MET A 47 7.46 1.74 9.42
CA MET A 47 6.97 1.96 8.06
C MET A 47 5.99 0.85 7.67
N ARG A 48 6.38 -0.40 7.90
CA ARG A 48 5.55 -1.56 7.57
C ARG A 48 4.21 -1.52 8.31
N ASN A 49 4.24 -1.20 9.59
CA ASN A 49 3.03 -1.13 10.41
C ASN A 49 2.11 -0.01 9.97
N GLU A 50 2.66 1.15 9.63
CA GLU A 50 1.86 2.28 9.19
C GLU A 50 1.22 2.02 7.83
N VAL A 51 1.97 1.46 6.89
CA VAL A 51 1.44 1.10 5.57
C VAL A 51 0.35 0.05 5.72
N ARG A 52 0.57 -0.95 6.57
CA ARG A 52 -0.44 -1.98 6.83
C ARG A 52 -1.73 -1.37 7.35
N ARG A 53 -1.63 -0.47 8.32
CA ARG A 53 -2.80 0.19 8.89
C ARG A 53 -3.60 0.93 7.82
N ARG A 54 -2.92 1.66 6.95
CA ARG A 54 -3.58 2.42 5.89
C ARG A 54 -4.23 1.50 4.85
N LEU A 55 -3.59 0.38 4.54
CA LEU A 55 -4.17 -0.62 3.63
C LEU A 55 -5.40 -1.28 4.24
N GLU A 56 -5.35 -1.60 5.53
CA GLU A 56 -6.51 -2.19 6.21
C GLU A 56 -7.71 -1.24 6.19
N LEU A 57 -7.48 0.06 6.31
CA LEU A 57 -8.54 1.06 6.23
C LEU A 57 -9.09 1.23 4.82
N SER A 58 -8.26 1.03 3.80
CA SER A 58 -8.66 1.21 2.41
C SER A 58 -9.30 -0.01 1.77
N VAL A 59 -8.71 -1.18 1.95
CA VAL A 59 -9.20 -2.40 1.28
C VAL A 59 -9.70 -3.46 2.25
N GLY A 60 -9.36 -3.34 3.52
CA GLY A 60 -9.77 -4.29 4.53
C GLY A 60 -8.72 -5.32 4.86
N ASP A 61 -8.82 -5.86 6.07
CA ASP A 61 -7.91 -6.86 6.59
C ASP A 61 -8.04 -8.16 5.76
N GLY A 62 -6.90 -8.79 5.50
CA GLY A 62 -6.86 -10.06 4.76
C GLY A 62 -6.98 -9.92 3.25
N ARG A 63 -7.05 -8.69 2.71
CA ARG A 63 -7.17 -8.46 1.27
C ARG A 63 -5.86 -8.11 0.58
N PHE A 64 -4.77 -8.14 1.33
CA PHE A 64 -3.45 -7.81 0.80
C PHE A 64 -2.37 -8.56 1.58
N THR A 65 -1.18 -8.66 0.97
CA THR A 65 0.01 -9.13 1.65
C THR A 65 1.14 -8.12 1.44
N ILE A 66 1.98 -7.96 2.44
CA ILE A 66 3.17 -7.11 2.36
C ILE A 66 4.40 -8.02 2.42
N ASP A 67 5.24 -7.92 1.42
CA ASP A 67 6.50 -8.67 1.36
C ASP A 67 7.61 -7.97 2.12
#